data_40aa8f8d5813aa560a1b1d1c980ff9c7
#
_entry.id   40aa8f8d5813aa560a1b1d1c980ff9c7
#
_cell.length_a   1.000
_cell.length_b   1.000
_cell.length_c   1.000
_cell.angle_alpha   90.00
_cell.angle_beta   90.00
_cell.angle_gamma   90.00
#
_symmetry.space_group_name_H-M   'P 1'
#
loop_
_entity.id
_entity.type
_entity.pdbx_description
1 polymer ?
#
loop_
_entity_poly.entity_id
_entity_poly.type
_entity_poly.pdbx_seq_one_letter_code
_entity_poly.pdbx_strand_id
1 'polypeptide(L)'
;MTQNIDTSEVEKFADLAERWWDPKGEFKPLHIINPLRAEFIASRVELENMDILDVGCGGGLLCEALFDYKGIVSGIDAAGPGIEIAKKHAEDNYKKIFYRDITAEELVESESEKYDVVTCLEVIEHVPDPQSLVSACSNLIKPGGSLFLSTINRNPRSWITAIVGAEYIFNILPKGTHEFSKFIKPSELASYMRAADINLSETKGMFYNPLTHKAHLNNDLGVNYMMYGKKPKN
;
A
#
# COMPACT_ATOMS: atom_id res chain seq x y z
N MET A 1 13.34 -21.00 0.51
CA MET A 1 12.00 -20.67 -0.03
C MET A 1 12.22 -19.65 -1.12
N THR A 2 11.52 -19.69 -2.23
CA THR A 2 11.56 -18.63 -3.25
C THR A 2 10.91 -17.39 -2.62
N GLN A 3 11.61 -16.24 -2.66
CA GLN A 3 11.06 -14.97 -2.16
C GLN A 3 9.79 -14.60 -2.95
N ASN A 4 8.78 -14.06 -2.27
CA ASN A 4 7.52 -13.59 -2.89
C ASN A 4 7.73 -12.22 -3.55
N ILE A 5 8.69 -12.15 -4.49
CA ILE A 5 9.12 -10.95 -5.19
C ILE A 5 9.06 -11.18 -6.70
N ASP A 6 8.47 -10.26 -7.43
CA ASP A 6 8.64 -10.13 -8.87
C ASP A 6 9.78 -9.15 -9.15
N THR A 7 10.95 -9.67 -9.51
CA THR A 7 12.16 -8.86 -9.75
C THR A 7 11.95 -7.79 -10.79
N SER A 8 11.14 -8.04 -11.82
CA SER A 8 10.85 -7.06 -12.87
C SER A 8 10.03 -5.87 -12.35
N GLU A 9 9.14 -6.12 -11.39
CA GLU A 9 8.38 -5.05 -10.72
C GLU A 9 9.30 -4.24 -9.80
N VAL A 10 10.15 -4.89 -9.02
CA VAL A 10 11.13 -4.21 -8.14
C VAL A 10 12.06 -3.31 -8.94
N GLU A 11 12.59 -3.77 -10.08
CA GLU A 11 13.46 -2.98 -10.96
C GLU A 11 12.73 -1.73 -11.51
N LYS A 12 11.47 -1.86 -11.93
CA LYS A 12 10.66 -0.70 -12.41
C LYS A 12 10.53 0.39 -11.33
N PHE A 13 10.22 0.01 -10.10
CA PHE A 13 10.08 0.97 -8.99
C PHE A 13 11.44 1.56 -8.57
N ALA A 14 12.51 0.77 -8.61
CA ALA A 14 13.85 1.23 -8.33
C ALA A 14 14.31 2.34 -9.30
N ASP A 15 14.03 2.20 -10.61
CA ASP A 15 14.36 3.20 -11.64
C ASP A 15 13.62 4.54 -11.45
N LEU A 16 12.47 4.50 -10.77
CA LEU A 16 11.65 5.68 -10.51
C LEU A 16 11.95 6.33 -9.15
N ALA A 17 12.74 5.70 -8.28
CA ALA A 17 12.88 6.08 -6.88
C ALA A 17 13.28 7.55 -6.66
N GLU A 18 14.24 8.09 -7.43
CA GLU A 18 14.71 9.47 -7.29
C GLU A 18 13.61 10.53 -7.51
N ARG A 19 12.53 10.18 -8.22
CA ARG A 19 11.43 11.08 -8.56
C ARG A 19 10.20 10.92 -7.66
N TRP A 20 10.32 10.08 -6.61
CA TRP A 20 9.20 9.73 -5.73
C TRP A 20 8.53 10.93 -5.08
N TRP A 21 9.33 11.90 -4.68
CA TRP A 21 8.87 13.10 -3.99
C TRP A 21 8.60 14.30 -4.90
N ASP A 22 8.67 14.14 -6.22
CA ASP A 22 8.23 15.18 -7.17
C ASP A 22 6.69 15.19 -7.31
N PRO A 23 5.98 16.18 -6.71
CA PRO A 23 4.52 16.24 -6.77
C PRO A 23 3.98 16.59 -8.17
N LYS A 24 4.85 16.86 -9.14
CA LYS A 24 4.49 17.13 -10.53
C LYS A 24 4.93 16.00 -11.47
N GLY A 25 5.71 15.05 -10.95
CA GLY A 25 6.24 13.89 -11.67
C GLY A 25 5.22 12.76 -11.83
N GLU A 26 5.73 11.58 -12.13
CA GLU A 26 4.94 10.37 -12.38
C GLU A 26 4.16 9.92 -11.14
N PHE A 27 4.67 10.20 -9.94
CA PHE A 27 4.00 9.88 -8.67
C PHE A 27 2.96 10.92 -8.22
N LYS A 28 2.67 11.95 -9.04
CA LYS A 28 1.63 12.96 -8.73
C LYS A 28 0.29 12.36 -8.31
N PRO A 29 -0.24 11.28 -8.92
CA PRO A 29 -1.47 10.66 -8.44
C PRO A 29 -1.36 10.17 -7.01
N LEU A 30 -0.23 9.57 -6.61
CA LEU A 30 0.00 9.10 -5.24
C LEU A 30 0.00 10.27 -4.25
N HIS A 31 0.65 11.39 -4.59
CA HIS A 31 0.63 12.61 -3.74
C HIS A 31 -0.79 13.14 -3.51
N ILE A 32 -1.67 13.03 -4.50
CA ILE A 32 -3.06 13.50 -4.40
C ILE A 32 -3.94 12.55 -3.59
N ILE A 33 -3.74 11.24 -3.71
CA ILE A 33 -4.55 10.25 -3.00
C ILE A 33 -4.04 9.95 -1.58
N ASN A 34 -2.76 10.19 -1.30
CA ASN A 34 -2.15 9.85 -0.01
C ASN A 34 -2.85 10.51 1.20
N PRO A 35 -3.25 11.80 1.17
CA PRO A 35 -4.02 12.39 2.28
C PRO A 35 -5.34 11.67 2.56
N LEU A 36 -6.04 11.19 1.51
CA LEU A 36 -7.28 10.43 1.67
C LEU A 36 -7.03 9.06 2.29
N ARG A 37 -5.91 8.41 1.96
CA ARG A 37 -5.48 7.14 2.56
C ARG A 37 -5.18 7.31 4.04
N ALA A 38 -4.37 8.31 4.39
CA ALA A 38 -4.02 8.61 5.77
C ALA A 38 -5.26 8.98 6.62
N GLU A 39 -6.16 9.81 6.09
CA GLU A 39 -7.42 10.17 6.75
C GLU A 39 -8.35 8.95 6.91
N PHE A 40 -8.43 8.09 5.88
CA PHE A 40 -9.20 6.84 5.97
C PHE A 40 -8.70 5.96 7.12
N ILE A 41 -7.39 5.81 7.28
CA ILE A 41 -6.77 5.04 8.36
C ILE A 41 -7.03 5.71 9.71
N ALA A 42 -6.68 6.99 9.85
CA ALA A 42 -6.79 7.75 11.09
C ALA A 42 -8.24 7.89 11.62
N SER A 43 -9.23 7.86 10.72
CA SER A 43 -10.65 7.91 11.14
C SER A 43 -11.20 6.58 11.65
N ARG A 44 -10.46 5.45 11.56
CA ARG A 44 -10.87 4.11 12.03
C ARG A 44 -10.05 3.62 13.21
N VAL A 45 -8.86 4.17 13.38
CA VAL A 45 -7.92 3.79 14.45
C VAL A 45 -7.28 5.04 15.00
N GLU A 46 -7.26 5.18 16.33
CA GLU A 46 -6.40 6.17 16.98
C GLU A 46 -4.95 5.79 16.74
N LEU A 47 -4.19 6.68 16.08
CA LEU A 47 -2.83 6.37 15.65
C LEU A 47 -1.75 6.84 16.64
N GLU A 48 -2.10 7.74 17.56
CA GLU A 48 -1.14 8.31 18.50
C GLU A 48 -0.50 7.23 19.37
N ASN A 49 0.83 7.15 19.31
CA ASN A 49 1.67 6.16 20.01
C ASN A 49 1.43 4.68 19.62
N MET A 50 0.73 4.42 18.51
CA MET A 50 0.58 3.06 17.98
C MET A 50 1.79 2.65 17.16
N ASP A 51 2.20 1.38 17.28
CA ASP A 51 3.18 0.75 16.39
C ASP A 51 2.55 0.49 15.04
N ILE A 52 3.03 1.18 13.99
CA ILE A 52 2.49 1.12 12.63
C ILE A 52 3.54 0.57 11.68
N LEU A 53 3.16 -0.37 10.85
CA LEU A 53 3.98 -0.88 9.75
C LEU A 53 3.33 -0.59 8.41
N ASP A 54 4.08 0.04 7.50
CA ASP A 54 3.70 0.19 6.09
C ASP A 54 4.50 -0.79 5.23
N VAL A 55 3.80 -1.76 4.63
CA VAL A 55 4.37 -2.82 3.78
C VAL A 55 4.29 -2.37 2.32
N GLY A 56 5.43 -2.37 1.63
CA GLY A 56 5.57 -1.77 0.30
C GLY A 56 5.54 -0.25 0.37
N CYS A 57 6.30 0.33 1.31
CA CYS A 57 6.26 1.76 1.61
C CYS A 57 6.85 2.64 0.49
N GLY A 58 7.58 2.07 -0.46
CA GLY A 58 8.28 2.80 -1.53
C GLY A 58 9.15 3.92 -0.96
N GLY A 59 8.99 5.14 -1.48
CA GLY A 59 9.70 6.33 -0.99
C GLY A 59 9.12 6.96 0.28
N GLY A 60 8.21 6.29 1.00
CA GLY A 60 7.77 6.68 2.35
C GLY A 60 6.62 7.68 2.45
N LEU A 61 5.89 7.96 1.36
CA LEU A 61 4.79 8.94 1.35
C LEU A 61 3.72 8.69 2.42
N LEU A 62 3.27 7.43 2.57
CA LEU A 62 2.26 7.09 3.58
C LEU A 62 2.87 7.06 4.98
N CYS A 63 4.08 6.52 5.12
CA CYS A 63 4.80 6.50 6.39
C CYS A 63 4.90 7.91 7.01
N GLU A 64 5.29 8.90 6.22
CA GLU A 64 5.40 10.28 6.72
C GLU A 64 4.06 10.90 7.09
N ALA A 65 3.01 10.60 6.32
CA ALA A 65 1.66 11.04 6.66
C ALA A 65 1.15 10.41 7.97
N LEU A 66 1.42 9.10 8.19
CA LEU A 66 1.03 8.41 9.44
C LEU A 66 1.86 8.89 10.65
N PHE A 67 3.14 9.26 10.42
CA PHE A 67 3.97 9.89 11.45
C PHE A 67 3.38 11.25 11.91
N ASP A 68 2.82 12.03 11.00
CA ASP A 68 2.17 13.31 11.32
C ASP A 68 0.91 13.13 12.19
N TYR A 69 0.29 11.94 12.20
CA TYR A 69 -0.74 11.51 13.16
C TYR A 69 -0.15 10.94 14.47
N LYS A 70 1.15 11.17 14.74
CA LYS A 70 1.89 10.75 15.94
C LYS A 70 2.02 9.22 16.12
N GLY A 71 1.94 8.46 15.05
CA GLY A 71 2.25 7.03 15.03
C GLY A 71 3.75 6.76 15.19
N ILE A 72 4.09 5.62 15.77
CA ILE A 72 5.45 5.06 15.77
C ILE A 72 5.59 4.22 14.51
N VAL A 73 6.15 4.83 13.45
CA VAL A 73 6.05 4.28 12.09
C VAL A 73 7.31 3.53 11.70
N SER A 74 7.10 2.37 11.10
CA SER A 74 8.09 1.59 10.37
C SER A 74 7.62 1.39 8.93
N GLY A 75 8.53 1.41 7.96
CA GLY A 75 8.26 1.10 6.57
C GLY A 75 9.18 -0.02 6.07
N ILE A 76 8.63 -0.94 5.27
CA ILE A 76 9.41 -1.97 4.58
C ILE A 76 9.07 -1.99 3.10
N ASP A 77 10.08 -2.29 2.30
CA ASP A 77 9.94 -2.47 0.85
C ASP A 77 11.03 -3.41 0.36
N ALA A 78 10.78 -4.16 -0.70
CA ALA A 78 11.76 -5.02 -1.36
C ALA A 78 12.57 -4.29 -2.45
N ALA A 79 12.26 -3.01 -2.71
CA ALA A 79 12.97 -2.16 -3.65
C ALA A 79 13.92 -1.21 -2.90
N GLY A 80 15.15 -1.67 -2.63
CA GLY A 80 16.17 -0.96 -1.87
C GLY A 80 16.35 0.53 -2.21
N PRO A 81 16.40 0.95 -3.51
CA PRO A 81 16.48 2.37 -3.87
C PRO A 81 15.33 3.23 -3.32
N GLY A 82 14.11 2.70 -3.26
CA GLY A 82 12.95 3.38 -2.64
C GLY A 82 13.20 3.64 -1.15
N ILE A 83 13.70 2.64 -0.44
CA ILE A 83 14.03 2.73 0.99
C ILE A 83 15.09 3.80 1.27
N GLU A 84 16.12 3.92 0.44
CA GLU A 84 17.16 4.96 0.63
C GLU A 84 16.60 6.38 0.42
N ILE A 85 15.68 6.55 -0.54
CA ILE A 85 14.98 7.82 -0.74
C ILE A 85 14.05 8.11 0.45
N ALA A 86 13.31 7.12 0.95
CA ALA A 86 12.44 7.27 2.11
C ALA A 86 13.22 7.69 3.37
N LYS A 87 14.36 7.04 3.66
CA LYS A 87 15.25 7.40 4.77
C LYS A 87 15.72 8.85 4.65
N LYS A 88 16.27 9.21 3.49
CA LYS A 88 16.81 10.55 3.25
C LYS A 88 15.73 11.62 3.42
N HIS A 89 14.55 11.43 2.82
CA HIS A 89 13.48 12.41 2.91
C HIS A 89 12.96 12.56 4.34
N ALA A 90 12.79 11.48 5.08
CA ALA A 90 12.40 11.52 6.48
C ALA A 90 13.43 12.23 7.37
N GLU A 91 14.74 11.98 7.15
CA GLU A 91 15.82 12.67 7.86
C GLU A 91 15.83 14.17 7.58
N ASP A 92 15.70 14.56 6.30
CA ASP A 92 15.65 15.97 5.87
C ASP A 92 14.43 16.72 6.49
N ASN A 93 13.35 15.99 6.81
CA ASN A 93 12.14 16.51 7.44
C ASN A 93 12.06 16.23 8.95
N TYR A 94 13.14 15.77 9.59
CA TYR A 94 13.21 15.48 11.03
C TYR A 94 12.18 14.46 11.53
N LYS A 95 11.77 13.51 10.68
CA LYS A 95 10.81 12.44 11.01
C LYS A 95 11.55 11.17 11.40
N LYS A 96 11.29 10.65 12.60
CA LYS A 96 11.91 9.41 13.09
C LYS A 96 11.08 8.22 12.63
N ILE A 97 11.36 7.72 11.44
CA ILE A 97 10.70 6.57 10.83
C ILE A 97 11.76 5.48 10.57
N PHE A 98 11.43 4.21 10.87
CA PHE A 98 12.34 3.08 10.66
C PHE A 98 12.07 2.42 9.32
N TYR A 99 13.01 2.56 8.39
CA TYR A 99 12.89 1.95 7.07
C TYR A 99 13.86 0.76 6.91
N ARG A 100 13.35 -0.36 6.33
CA ARG A 100 14.14 -1.56 6.05
C ARG A 100 13.86 -2.10 4.66
N ASP A 101 14.92 -2.52 3.98
CA ASP A 101 14.86 -3.28 2.73
C ASP A 101 14.68 -4.76 3.08
N ILE A 102 13.42 -5.20 3.15
CA ILE A 102 13.01 -6.55 3.55
C ILE A 102 11.55 -6.80 3.14
N THR A 103 11.20 -8.04 2.85
CA THR A 103 9.81 -8.45 2.60
C THR A 103 9.02 -8.62 3.90
N ALA A 104 7.68 -8.64 3.80
CA ALA A 104 6.82 -8.92 4.95
C ALA A 104 7.02 -10.35 5.46
N GLU A 105 7.20 -11.32 4.57
CA GLU A 105 7.43 -12.71 4.89
C GLU A 105 8.73 -12.91 5.69
N GLU A 106 9.82 -12.24 5.26
CA GLU A 106 11.10 -12.29 6.00
C GLU A 106 10.99 -11.59 7.36
N LEU A 107 10.22 -10.49 7.43
CA LEU A 107 10.02 -9.76 8.68
C LEU A 107 9.30 -10.61 9.72
N VAL A 108 8.33 -11.44 9.34
CA VAL A 108 7.60 -12.35 10.25
C VAL A 108 8.56 -13.31 10.97
N GLU A 109 9.68 -13.71 10.36
CA GLU A 109 10.67 -14.60 11.00
C GLU A 109 11.28 -14.00 12.28
N SER A 110 11.38 -12.67 12.36
CA SER A 110 11.97 -11.96 13.49
C SER A 110 10.97 -11.16 14.33
N GLU A 111 9.84 -10.77 13.75
CA GLU A 111 8.85 -9.88 14.36
C GLU A 111 7.44 -10.41 14.11
N SER A 112 6.87 -11.12 15.07
CA SER A 112 5.48 -11.58 15.04
C SER A 112 4.65 -10.77 16.05
N GLU A 113 3.38 -10.48 15.68
CA GLU A 113 2.40 -9.80 16.53
C GLU A 113 2.93 -8.52 17.22
N LYS A 114 3.67 -7.72 16.43
CA LYS A 114 4.36 -6.52 16.94
C LYS A 114 3.58 -5.24 16.70
N TYR A 115 2.79 -5.14 15.62
CA TYR A 115 2.21 -3.90 15.16
C TYR A 115 0.73 -3.79 15.51
N ASP A 116 0.30 -2.61 15.95
CA ASP A 116 -1.12 -2.30 16.19
C ASP A 116 -1.87 -2.08 14.87
N VAL A 117 -1.16 -1.53 13.87
CA VAL A 117 -1.68 -1.25 12.54
C VAL A 117 -0.68 -1.71 11.49
N VAL A 118 -1.16 -2.44 10.49
CA VAL A 118 -0.40 -2.75 9.27
C VAL A 118 -1.14 -2.20 8.07
N THR A 119 -0.42 -1.49 7.20
CA THR A 119 -0.89 -1.03 5.89
C THR A 119 -0.14 -1.76 4.79
N CYS A 120 -0.83 -2.12 3.70
CA CYS A 120 -0.24 -2.68 2.49
C CYS A 120 -1.08 -2.18 1.31
N LEU A 121 -0.66 -1.05 0.75
CA LEU A 121 -1.46 -0.29 -0.22
C LEU A 121 -0.80 -0.28 -1.60
N GLU A 122 -1.52 -0.75 -2.63
CA GLU A 122 -1.04 -0.86 -4.03
C GLU A 122 0.23 -1.73 -4.16
N VAL A 123 0.30 -2.84 -3.45
CA VAL A 123 1.44 -3.81 -3.46
C VAL A 123 0.97 -5.19 -3.89
N ILE A 124 -0.23 -5.58 -3.48
CA ILE A 124 -0.74 -6.96 -3.57
C ILE A 124 -0.79 -7.45 -5.03
N GLU A 125 -1.05 -6.56 -5.98
CA GLU A 125 -1.05 -6.84 -7.43
C GLU A 125 0.35 -7.02 -8.03
N HIS A 126 1.41 -6.66 -7.30
CA HIS A 126 2.80 -6.70 -7.77
C HIS A 126 3.59 -7.92 -7.28
N VAL A 127 2.98 -8.75 -6.43
CA VAL A 127 3.64 -9.97 -5.90
C VAL A 127 3.14 -11.24 -6.58
N PRO A 128 3.99 -12.28 -6.70
CA PRO A 128 3.60 -13.57 -7.25
C PRO A 128 2.50 -14.30 -6.45
N ASP A 129 2.52 -14.19 -5.12
CA ASP A 129 1.55 -14.82 -4.21
C ASP A 129 0.89 -13.79 -3.28
N PRO A 130 -0.24 -13.19 -3.70
CA PRO A 130 -1.01 -12.26 -2.88
C PRO A 130 -1.49 -12.84 -1.54
N GLN A 131 -1.82 -14.15 -1.50
CA GLN A 131 -2.26 -14.81 -0.28
C GLN A 131 -1.15 -14.88 0.76
N SER A 132 0.08 -15.20 0.35
CA SER A 132 1.27 -15.20 1.21
C SER A 132 1.49 -13.83 1.85
N LEU A 133 1.46 -12.77 1.03
CA LEU A 133 1.65 -11.39 1.51
C LEU A 133 0.58 -10.98 2.54
N VAL A 134 -0.71 -11.27 2.27
CA VAL A 134 -1.79 -10.95 3.23
C VAL A 134 -1.64 -11.74 4.52
N SER A 135 -1.20 -13.01 4.44
CA SER A 135 -0.93 -13.84 5.62
C SER A 135 0.26 -13.31 6.43
N ALA A 136 1.33 -12.87 5.76
CA ALA A 136 2.47 -12.24 6.42
C ALA A 136 2.05 -10.94 7.13
N CYS A 137 1.29 -10.07 6.46
CA CYS A 137 0.72 -8.87 7.09
C CYS A 137 -0.08 -9.20 8.36
N SER A 138 -0.94 -10.24 8.31
CA SER A 138 -1.72 -10.67 9.47
C SER A 138 -0.84 -11.17 10.62
N ASN A 139 0.22 -11.93 10.32
CA ASN A 139 1.13 -12.45 11.33
C ASN A 139 1.93 -11.33 12.05
N LEU A 140 2.13 -10.20 11.40
CA LEU A 140 2.79 -9.03 11.97
C LEU A 140 1.88 -8.22 12.89
N ILE A 141 0.56 -8.38 12.80
CA ILE A 141 -0.44 -7.64 13.57
C ILE A 141 -0.67 -8.28 14.95
N LYS A 142 -0.69 -7.47 16.00
CA LYS A 142 -1.12 -7.87 17.36
C LYS A 142 -2.57 -8.37 17.36
N PRO A 143 -2.96 -9.31 18.25
CA PRO A 143 -4.38 -9.62 18.47
C PRO A 143 -5.21 -8.35 18.74
N GLY A 144 -6.30 -8.18 18.00
CA GLY A 144 -7.14 -6.97 18.04
C GLY A 144 -6.65 -5.80 17.21
N GLY A 145 -5.48 -5.90 16.57
CA GLY A 145 -4.94 -4.87 15.68
C GLY A 145 -5.64 -4.80 14.32
N SER A 146 -5.20 -3.89 13.49
CA SER A 146 -5.89 -3.45 12.27
C SER A 146 -5.06 -3.66 11.02
N LEU A 147 -5.70 -4.12 9.94
CA LEU A 147 -5.12 -4.27 8.60
C LEU A 147 -5.83 -3.37 7.61
N PHE A 148 -5.05 -2.61 6.84
CA PHE A 148 -5.53 -1.81 5.71
C PHE A 148 -4.86 -2.28 4.43
N LEU A 149 -5.67 -2.63 3.43
CA LEU A 149 -5.22 -3.09 2.12
C LEU A 149 -5.81 -2.21 1.03
N SER A 150 -5.10 -1.99 -0.07
CA SER A 150 -5.68 -1.43 -1.29
C SER A 150 -5.09 -2.06 -2.53
N THR A 151 -5.87 -2.07 -3.61
CA THR A 151 -5.46 -2.58 -4.92
C THR A 151 -6.47 -2.16 -5.99
N ILE A 152 -6.20 -2.58 -7.23
CA ILE A 152 -7.04 -2.34 -8.41
C ILE A 152 -7.98 -3.53 -8.62
N ASN A 153 -9.27 -3.25 -8.82
CA ASN A 153 -10.28 -4.28 -9.08
C ASN A 153 -10.12 -4.89 -10.48
N ARG A 154 -10.18 -6.20 -10.62
CA ARG A 154 -10.13 -6.91 -11.91
C ARG A 154 -11.48 -6.92 -12.59
N ASN A 155 -11.76 -5.89 -13.41
CA ASN A 155 -12.95 -5.80 -14.26
C ASN A 155 -12.68 -4.95 -15.52
N PRO A 156 -13.57 -4.95 -16.53
CA PRO A 156 -13.37 -4.19 -17.77
C PRO A 156 -13.22 -2.69 -17.55
N ARG A 157 -13.87 -2.12 -16.54
CA ARG A 157 -13.81 -0.69 -16.24
C ARG A 157 -12.43 -0.28 -15.74
N SER A 158 -11.84 -1.05 -14.83
CA SER A 158 -10.49 -0.80 -14.31
C SER A 158 -9.45 -0.97 -15.42
N TRP A 159 -9.64 -1.95 -16.33
CA TRP A 159 -8.77 -2.11 -17.48
C TRP A 159 -8.74 -0.86 -18.35
N ILE A 160 -9.92 -0.30 -18.67
CA ILE A 160 -10.02 0.93 -19.49
C ILE A 160 -9.40 2.12 -18.75
N THR A 161 -9.65 2.29 -17.46
CA THR A 161 -9.22 3.47 -16.72
C THR A 161 -7.77 3.41 -16.30
N ALA A 162 -7.28 2.29 -15.75
CA ALA A 162 -5.93 2.15 -15.25
C ALA A 162 -4.91 1.90 -16.37
N ILE A 163 -5.21 1.01 -17.32
CA ILE A 163 -4.27 0.66 -18.39
C ILE A 163 -4.43 1.61 -19.56
N VAL A 164 -5.61 1.65 -20.21
CA VAL A 164 -5.79 2.46 -21.41
C VAL A 164 -5.75 3.96 -21.09
N GLY A 165 -6.40 4.38 -20.00
CA GLY A 165 -6.43 5.78 -19.59
C GLY A 165 -5.08 6.26 -19.07
N ALA A 166 -4.58 5.67 -17.98
CA ALA A 166 -3.39 6.19 -17.30
C ALA A 166 -2.10 5.97 -18.07
N GLU A 167 -1.93 4.83 -18.73
CA GLU A 167 -0.67 4.49 -19.40
C GLU A 167 -0.61 4.94 -20.88
N TYR A 168 -1.73 4.84 -21.62
CA TYR A 168 -1.71 5.08 -23.07
C TYR A 168 -2.28 6.44 -23.50
N ILE A 169 -3.34 6.92 -22.85
CA ILE A 169 -3.98 8.18 -23.26
C ILE A 169 -3.34 9.38 -22.57
N PHE A 170 -3.14 9.28 -21.27
CA PHE A 170 -2.67 10.42 -20.46
C PHE A 170 -1.17 10.38 -20.17
N ASN A 171 -0.47 9.27 -20.44
CA ASN A 171 0.94 9.07 -20.09
C ASN A 171 1.26 9.47 -18.63
N ILE A 172 0.34 9.18 -17.70
CA ILE A 172 0.47 9.50 -16.28
C ILE A 172 1.43 8.50 -15.63
N LEU A 173 1.40 7.25 -16.09
CA LEU A 173 2.24 6.15 -15.63
C LEU A 173 3.01 5.56 -16.82
N PRO A 174 4.20 5.00 -16.61
CA PRO A 174 4.94 4.25 -17.62
C PRO A 174 4.09 3.11 -18.21
N LYS A 175 4.23 2.84 -19.50
CA LYS A 175 3.54 1.73 -20.15
C LYS A 175 3.98 0.40 -19.53
N GLY A 176 3.01 -0.47 -19.26
CA GLY A 176 3.27 -1.77 -18.62
C GLY A 176 3.42 -1.71 -17.10
N THR A 177 3.02 -0.59 -16.46
CA THR A 177 2.95 -0.50 -14.99
C THR A 177 1.93 -1.47 -14.42
N HIS A 178 0.83 -1.71 -15.15
CA HIS A 178 -0.24 -2.60 -14.70
C HIS A 178 -0.50 -3.74 -15.67
N GLU A 179 -0.55 -4.94 -15.13
CA GLU A 179 -0.97 -6.14 -15.82
C GLU A 179 -2.36 -6.57 -15.33
N PHE A 180 -3.35 -6.56 -16.23
CA PHE A 180 -4.75 -6.84 -15.87
C PHE A 180 -4.97 -8.18 -15.16
N SER A 181 -4.19 -9.20 -15.50
CA SER A 181 -4.23 -10.52 -14.87
C SER A 181 -3.88 -10.48 -13.38
N LYS A 182 -3.06 -9.52 -12.96
CA LYS A 182 -2.61 -9.33 -11.58
C LYS A 182 -3.61 -8.52 -10.72
N PHE A 183 -4.59 -7.85 -11.34
CA PHE A 183 -5.63 -7.14 -10.58
C PHE A 183 -6.46 -8.10 -9.73
N ILE A 184 -6.97 -7.63 -8.59
CA ILE A 184 -7.60 -8.49 -7.58
C ILE A 184 -9.05 -8.04 -7.37
N LYS A 185 -10.00 -8.97 -7.48
CA LYS A 185 -11.40 -8.66 -7.19
C LYS A 185 -11.61 -8.46 -5.68
N PRO A 186 -12.56 -7.57 -5.27
CA PRO A 186 -12.88 -7.40 -3.86
C PRO A 186 -13.25 -8.71 -3.14
N SER A 187 -13.91 -9.65 -3.83
CA SER A 187 -14.25 -10.97 -3.27
C SER A 187 -13.03 -11.87 -3.05
N GLU A 188 -12.00 -11.75 -3.89
CA GLU A 188 -10.74 -12.49 -3.76
C GLU A 188 -9.94 -11.95 -2.58
N LEU A 189 -9.76 -10.61 -2.49
CA LEU A 189 -9.06 -9.99 -1.38
C LEU A 189 -9.76 -10.26 -0.03
N ALA A 190 -11.10 -10.19 0.00
CA ALA A 190 -11.86 -10.58 1.19
C ALA A 190 -11.69 -12.07 1.57
N SER A 191 -11.46 -12.95 0.57
CA SER A 191 -11.13 -14.35 0.83
C SER A 191 -9.73 -14.51 1.43
N TYR A 192 -8.74 -13.76 0.91
CA TYR A 192 -7.37 -13.76 1.45
C TYR A 192 -7.35 -13.25 2.90
N MET A 193 -8.09 -12.17 3.20
CA MET A 193 -8.23 -11.66 4.57
C MET A 193 -8.82 -12.71 5.51
N ARG A 194 -9.91 -13.38 5.11
CA ARG A 194 -10.52 -14.44 5.94
C ARG A 194 -9.59 -15.61 6.17
N ALA A 195 -8.85 -16.05 5.13
CA ALA A 195 -7.89 -17.13 5.25
C ALA A 195 -6.69 -16.77 6.15
N ALA A 196 -6.40 -15.47 6.29
CA ALA A 196 -5.39 -14.92 7.18
C ALA A 196 -5.96 -14.50 8.56
N ASP A 197 -7.15 -14.97 8.94
CA ASP A 197 -7.82 -14.66 10.21
C ASP A 197 -8.05 -13.15 10.44
N ILE A 198 -8.34 -12.41 9.37
CA ILE A 198 -8.74 -11.00 9.43
C ILE A 198 -10.23 -10.85 9.15
N ASN A 199 -10.95 -10.29 10.12
CA ASN A 199 -12.37 -9.94 9.99
C ASN A 199 -12.52 -8.64 9.20
N LEU A 200 -13.00 -8.74 7.94
CA LEU A 200 -13.30 -7.57 7.11
C LEU A 200 -14.38 -6.69 7.78
N SER A 201 -14.07 -5.43 8.00
CA SER A 201 -14.94 -4.44 8.65
C SER A 201 -15.55 -3.46 7.66
N GLU A 202 -14.77 -2.99 6.69
CA GLU A 202 -15.23 -1.97 5.73
C GLU A 202 -14.50 -2.10 4.39
N THR A 203 -15.20 -1.71 3.31
CA THR A 203 -14.63 -1.57 1.96
C THR A 203 -15.05 -0.22 1.38
N LYS A 204 -14.10 0.53 0.82
CA LYS A 204 -14.33 1.82 0.14
C LYS A 204 -13.67 1.83 -1.22
N GLY A 205 -14.36 2.41 -2.19
CA GLY A 205 -13.78 2.78 -3.47
C GLY A 205 -12.98 4.07 -3.36
N MET A 206 -11.92 4.16 -4.15
CA MET A 206 -11.11 5.37 -4.28
C MET A 206 -11.14 5.81 -5.74
N PHE A 207 -11.65 7.01 -5.95
CA PHE A 207 -11.73 7.64 -7.27
C PHE A 207 -10.67 8.72 -7.42
N TYR A 208 -9.94 8.69 -8.52
CA TYR A 208 -9.03 9.74 -8.96
C TYR A 208 -9.39 10.16 -10.38
N ASN A 209 -9.51 11.48 -10.61
CA ASN A 209 -9.76 12.06 -11.93
C ASN A 209 -8.45 12.63 -12.49
N PRO A 210 -7.88 12.03 -13.56
CA PRO A 210 -6.60 12.47 -14.11
C PRO A 210 -6.64 13.84 -14.80
N LEU A 211 -7.82 14.31 -15.22
CA LEU A 211 -7.96 15.62 -15.86
C LEU A 211 -8.03 16.76 -14.86
N THR A 212 -8.74 16.55 -13.75
CA THR A 212 -8.93 17.59 -12.72
C THR A 212 -8.00 17.45 -11.54
N HIS A 213 -7.27 16.33 -11.47
CA HIS A 213 -6.43 15.93 -10.33
C HIS A 213 -7.16 15.97 -8.98
N LYS A 214 -8.45 15.61 -8.99
CA LYS A 214 -9.26 15.48 -7.77
C LYS A 214 -9.47 14.02 -7.44
N ALA A 215 -9.42 13.70 -6.15
CA ALA A 215 -9.68 12.37 -5.62
C ALA A 215 -10.69 12.43 -4.48
N HIS A 216 -11.42 11.35 -4.26
CA HIS A 216 -12.33 11.18 -3.13
C HIS A 216 -12.62 9.69 -2.88
N LEU A 217 -12.99 9.37 -1.65
CA LEU A 217 -13.51 8.05 -1.30
C LEU A 217 -15.01 7.97 -1.56
N ASN A 218 -15.48 6.80 -1.98
CA ASN A 218 -16.89 6.53 -2.27
C ASN A 218 -17.24 5.05 -2.02
N ASN A 219 -18.42 4.60 -2.44
CA ASN A 219 -18.84 3.20 -2.32
C ASN A 219 -18.72 2.42 -3.64
N ASP A 220 -18.21 3.05 -4.71
CA ASP A 220 -18.01 2.41 -6.01
C ASP A 220 -16.63 1.72 -6.06
N LEU A 221 -16.62 0.40 -6.00
CA LEU A 221 -15.42 -0.43 -6.04
C LEU A 221 -14.93 -0.71 -7.48
N GLY A 222 -15.40 0.05 -8.45
CA GLY A 222 -15.21 -0.24 -9.87
C GLY A 222 -13.78 -0.10 -10.39
N VAL A 223 -12.88 0.62 -9.71
CA VAL A 223 -11.47 0.76 -10.13
C VAL A 223 -10.56 0.45 -8.95
N ASN A 224 -10.14 1.47 -8.19
CA ASN A 224 -9.33 1.25 -6.98
C ASN A 224 -10.26 1.10 -5.75
N TYR A 225 -9.85 0.28 -4.82
CA TYR A 225 -10.58 0.11 -3.57
C TYR A 225 -9.64 -0.15 -2.39
N MET A 226 -10.12 0.18 -1.20
CA MET A 226 -9.45 -0.06 0.08
C MET A 226 -10.32 -0.98 0.93
N MET A 227 -9.68 -1.87 1.66
CA MET A 227 -10.31 -2.72 2.67
C MET A 227 -9.68 -2.49 4.03
N TYR A 228 -10.51 -2.45 5.04
CA TYR A 228 -10.15 -2.38 6.45
C TYR A 228 -10.68 -3.59 7.18
N GLY A 229 -9.85 -4.25 7.95
CA GLY A 229 -10.23 -5.38 8.80
C GLY A 229 -9.46 -5.43 10.11
N LYS A 230 -9.93 -6.27 11.02
CA LYS A 230 -9.33 -6.48 12.34
C LYS A 230 -8.95 -7.93 12.56
N LYS A 231 -7.78 -8.14 13.15
CA LYS A 231 -7.40 -9.44 13.72
C LYS A 231 -8.24 -9.69 14.99
N PRO A 232 -8.81 -10.89 15.21
CA PRO A 232 -9.51 -11.20 16.44
C PRO A 232 -8.67 -10.93 17.69
N LYS A 233 -9.34 -10.59 18.80
CA LYS A 233 -8.71 -10.64 20.12
C LYS A 233 -8.82 -12.09 20.60
N ASN A 234 -7.71 -12.73 20.86
CA ASN A 234 -7.69 -14.05 21.49
C ASN A 234 -8.36 -14.03 22.87
#